data_9725511b4ab818b1c31640a6ca127ba9
#
_entry.id   9725511b4ab818b1c31640a6ca127ba9
#
_cell.length_a   1.000
_cell.length_b   1.000
_cell.length_c   1.000
_cell.angle_alpha   90.00
_cell.angle_beta   90.00
_cell.angle_gamma   90.00
#
_symmetry.space_group_name_H-M   'P 1'
#
loop_
_entity.id
_entity.type
_entity.pdbx_description
1 polymer ?
#
loop_
_entity_poly.entity_id
_entity_poly.type
_entity_poly.pdbx_seq_one_letter_code
_entity_poly.pdbx_strand_id
1 'polypeptide(L)'
;MTPQQWKAATKFDSVDIGWIVMSIGMAIGAGIVFLPVQVGVMGLWVFLLSSVIGYPAMYLFQKLFINTLAESKKCTDYPGVISGYLGKNWGIALGILYFIMLVIWVLVYSLAITNDSASYLHTFGVTESHLNHNIFYGLALICLLSYIGSKSEKFLFKISGFMAVTVIALVAVMGVLLIPQWNFSNITAVGNWGKMLKDAIITLPFTLTSILFIQSLSPMVISYRSHEESIEVARYKASRAMTIAFSILFVVVFFFAVSFTFAISQTEAQHALKGNISALAMIAHYFPGSWATIVGIVINIFAVVTSFFGVFLAFKEACKGLAMNILERKYAHEEINTELVNKLTTVFIILIAWTAVALNLPILSFTSICSPIFGIVGCLIPAYLVYKVPTLNKYKGTATYLIIITGILLCISPLLAFL
;
A
#
# COMPACT_ATOMS: atom_id res chain seq x y z
N MET A 1 25.83 -5.97 -22.81
CA MET A 1 26.38 -4.93 -21.91
C MET A 1 27.61 -5.52 -21.20
N THR A 2 28.76 -4.84 -21.21
CA THR A 2 29.95 -5.29 -20.47
C THR A 2 29.73 -5.12 -18.95
N PRO A 3 30.51 -5.82 -18.08
CA PRO A 3 30.41 -5.66 -16.64
C PRO A 3 30.60 -4.20 -16.17
N GLN A 4 31.47 -3.44 -16.81
CA GLN A 4 31.68 -2.02 -16.49
C GLN A 4 30.49 -1.15 -16.90
N GLN A 5 29.91 -1.38 -18.09
CA GLN A 5 28.70 -0.71 -18.55
C GLN A 5 27.51 -1.03 -17.65
N TRP A 6 27.39 -2.30 -17.23
CA TRP A 6 26.35 -2.71 -16.27
C TRP A 6 26.48 -1.97 -14.94
N LYS A 7 27.69 -1.93 -14.37
CA LYS A 7 27.94 -1.23 -13.09
C LYS A 7 27.62 0.27 -13.19
N ALA A 8 27.94 0.90 -14.31
CA ALA A 8 27.64 2.31 -14.56
C ALA A 8 26.12 2.54 -14.69
N ALA A 9 25.42 1.74 -15.50
CA ALA A 9 23.98 1.85 -15.73
C ALA A 9 23.15 1.52 -14.48
N THR A 10 23.62 0.62 -13.62
CA THR A 10 22.93 0.23 -12.40
C THR A 10 23.36 1.03 -11.16
N LYS A 11 24.12 2.11 -11.35
CA LYS A 11 24.52 2.99 -10.23
C LYS A 11 23.28 3.49 -9.48
N PHE A 12 23.39 3.51 -8.16
CA PHE A 12 22.33 4.01 -7.28
C PHE A 12 22.24 5.53 -7.40
N ASP A 13 21.01 6.05 -7.58
CA ASP A 13 20.76 7.46 -7.82
C ASP A 13 19.56 8.02 -7.03
N SER A 14 19.24 9.29 -7.25
CA SER A 14 18.14 9.99 -6.57
C SER A 14 16.76 9.43 -6.92
N VAL A 15 16.59 8.81 -8.09
CA VAL A 15 15.33 8.18 -8.51
C VAL A 15 15.11 6.90 -7.70
N ASP A 16 16.18 6.12 -7.46
CA ASP A 16 16.12 4.95 -6.57
C ASP A 16 15.64 5.35 -5.16
N ILE A 17 16.27 6.41 -4.58
CA ILE A 17 15.85 6.94 -3.27
C ILE A 17 14.38 7.37 -3.32
N GLY A 18 13.99 8.11 -4.35
CA GLY A 18 12.63 8.59 -4.53
C GLY A 18 11.60 7.45 -4.50
N TRP A 19 11.83 6.39 -5.26
CA TRP A 19 10.90 5.25 -5.30
C TRP A 19 10.93 4.40 -4.02
N ILE A 20 12.09 4.28 -3.36
CA ILE A 20 12.18 3.62 -2.05
C ILE A 20 11.30 4.35 -1.03
N VAL A 21 11.48 5.66 -0.86
CA VAL A 21 10.72 6.44 0.13
C VAL A 21 9.24 6.56 -0.21
N MET A 22 8.89 6.64 -1.52
CA MET A 22 7.50 6.63 -1.99
C MET A 22 6.82 5.29 -1.65
N SER A 23 7.51 4.17 -1.90
CA SER A 23 6.99 2.83 -1.59
C SER A 23 6.83 2.62 -0.09
N ILE A 24 7.80 3.06 0.71
CA ILE A 24 7.71 3.06 2.17
C ILE A 24 6.52 3.91 2.63
N GLY A 25 6.43 5.16 2.16
CA GLY A 25 5.35 6.06 2.54
C GLY A 25 3.97 5.52 2.19
N MET A 26 3.85 4.84 1.05
CA MET A 26 2.61 4.21 0.65
C MET A 26 2.18 3.04 1.54
N ALA A 27 3.13 2.19 1.94
CA ALA A 27 2.85 1.01 2.77
C ALA A 27 2.49 1.38 4.21
N ILE A 28 3.11 2.42 4.75
CA ILE A 28 3.05 2.77 6.17
C ILE A 28 1.64 3.15 6.63
N GLY A 29 0.78 3.72 5.78
CA GLY A 29 -0.51 4.31 6.15
C GLY A 29 -1.37 3.47 7.09
N ALA A 30 -2.05 2.47 6.56
CA ALA A 30 -2.94 1.63 7.36
C ALA A 30 -2.20 0.61 8.24
N GLY A 31 -1.00 0.17 7.80
CA GLY A 31 -0.26 -0.92 8.44
C GLY A 31 0.21 -0.59 9.84
N ILE A 32 0.73 0.61 10.07
CA ILE A 32 1.26 1.01 11.39
C ILE A 32 0.17 1.37 12.37
N VAL A 33 -0.93 1.95 11.86
CA VAL A 33 -2.00 2.45 12.72
C VAL A 33 -2.83 1.30 13.32
N PHE A 34 -3.14 0.27 12.52
CA PHE A 34 -4.10 -0.75 12.91
C PHE A 34 -3.49 -2.15 13.10
N LEU A 35 -2.41 -2.49 12.39
CA LEU A 35 -1.80 -3.82 12.51
C LEU A 35 -1.46 -4.21 13.96
N PRO A 36 -0.79 -3.37 14.77
CA PRO A 36 -0.41 -3.77 16.12
C PRO A 36 -1.61 -4.09 17.01
N VAL A 37 -2.71 -3.33 16.86
CA VAL A 37 -3.97 -3.60 17.58
C VAL A 37 -4.56 -4.95 17.15
N GLN A 38 -4.59 -5.22 15.83
CA GLN A 38 -5.07 -6.51 15.30
C GLN A 38 -4.21 -7.67 15.80
N VAL A 39 -2.88 -7.51 15.82
CA VAL A 39 -1.95 -8.51 16.35
C VAL A 39 -2.18 -8.73 17.86
N GLY A 40 -2.39 -7.66 18.62
CA GLY A 40 -2.74 -7.74 20.03
C GLY A 40 -4.02 -8.54 20.29
N VAL A 41 -5.05 -8.34 19.45
CA VAL A 41 -6.34 -9.06 19.55
C VAL A 41 -6.20 -10.55 19.19
N MET A 42 -5.50 -10.87 18.11
CA MET A 42 -5.37 -12.24 17.58
C MET A 42 -4.31 -13.06 18.29
N GLY A 43 -3.36 -12.40 18.94
CA GLY A 43 -2.25 -13.01 19.64
C GLY A 43 -1.00 -13.19 18.77
N LEU A 44 0.15 -13.18 19.45
CA LEU A 44 1.47 -13.23 18.84
C LEU A 44 1.67 -14.44 17.92
N TRP A 45 1.26 -15.64 18.35
CA TRP A 45 1.47 -16.87 17.59
C TRP A 45 0.72 -16.90 16.26
N VAL A 46 -0.51 -16.37 16.23
CA VAL A 46 -1.31 -16.21 14.99
C VAL A 46 -0.59 -15.27 14.04
N PHE A 47 -0.10 -14.13 14.55
CA PHE A 47 0.66 -13.18 13.76
C PHE A 47 1.96 -13.74 13.22
N LEU A 48 2.74 -14.46 14.04
CA LEU A 48 3.98 -15.09 13.60
C LEU A 48 3.73 -16.11 12.50
N LEU A 49 2.72 -16.97 12.65
CA LEU A 49 2.34 -17.93 11.61
C LEU A 49 1.89 -17.25 10.32
N SER A 50 1.03 -16.24 10.42
CA SER A 50 0.61 -15.42 9.27
C SER A 50 1.80 -14.70 8.60
N SER A 51 2.76 -14.22 9.39
CA SER A 51 3.96 -13.54 8.90
C SER A 51 4.92 -14.48 8.15
N VAL A 52 5.12 -15.69 8.66
CA VAL A 52 5.97 -16.72 8.01
C VAL A 52 5.40 -17.12 6.64
N ILE A 53 4.08 -17.12 6.49
CA ILE A 53 3.42 -17.39 5.21
C ILE A 53 3.43 -16.13 4.34
N GLY A 54 2.99 -15.01 4.91
CA GLY A 54 2.66 -13.79 4.19
C GLY A 54 3.88 -13.01 3.68
N TYR A 55 4.86 -12.74 4.52
CA TYR A 55 5.96 -11.85 4.13
C TYR A 55 6.88 -12.41 3.04
N PRO A 56 7.31 -13.69 3.07
CA PRO A 56 8.05 -14.26 1.96
C PRO A 56 7.24 -14.28 0.66
N ALA A 57 5.96 -14.64 0.75
CA ALA A 57 5.07 -14.63 -0.40
C ALA A 57 4.91 -13.22 -0.97
N MET A 58 4.74 -12.20 -0.12
CA MET A 58 4.62 -10.81 -0.53
C MET A 58 5.87 -10.30 -1.25
N TYR A 59 7.05 -10.59 -0.72
CA TYR A 59 8.30 -10.25 -1.41
C TYR A 59 8.35 -10.87 -2.80
N LEU A 60 8.02 -12.16 -2.91
CA LEU A 60 8.07 -12.90 -4.16
C LEU A 60 7.04 -12.42 -5.18
N PHE A 61 5.79 -12.17 -4.76
CA PHE A 61 4.78 -11.72 -5.73
C PHE A 61 5.01 -10.27 -6.17
N GLN A 62 5.47 -9.37 -5.31
CA GLN A 62 5.85 -8.03 -5.71
C GLN A 62 7.01 -8.06 -6.72
N LYS A 63 8.01 -8.92 -6.49
CA LYS A 63 9.11 -9.13 -7.43
C LYS A 63 8.61 -9.70 -8.77
N LEU A 64 7.69 -10.67 -8.74
CA LEU A 64 7.10 -11.24 -9.95
C LEU A 64 6.26 -10.21 -10.70
N PHE A 65 5.50 -9.39 -10.00
CA PHE A 65 4.73 -8.29 -10.56
C PHE A 65 5.65 -7.29 -11.31
N ILE A 66 6.75 -6.85 -10.69
CA ILE A 66 7.76 -6.01 -11.35
C ILE A 66 8.30 -6.68 -12.62
N ASN A 67 8.66 -7.96 -12.54
CA ASN A 67 9.21 -8.69 -13.67
C ASN A 67 8.21 -8.76 -14.84
N THR A 68 6.94 -9.03 -14.55
CA THR A 68 5.90 -9.10 -15.60
C THR A 68 5.63 -7.74 -16.25
N LEU A 69 5.64 -6.66 -15.46
CA LEU A 69 5.49 -5.31 -16.00
C LEU A 69 6.69 -4.88 -16.84
N ALA A 70 7.91 -5.06 -16.31
CA ALA A 70 9.13 -4.59 -16.95
C ALA A 70 9.41 -5.27 -18.29
N GLU A 71 9.07 -6.54 -18.46
CA GLU A 71 9.27 -7.31 -19.70
C GLU A 71 8.23 -6.98 -20.78
N SER A 72 7.20 -6.21 -20.47
CA SER A 72 6.18 -5.82 -21.47
C SER A 72 6.80 -4.91 -22.54
N LYS A 73 6.43 -5.16 -23.80
CA LYS A 73 6.82 -4.30 -24.92
C LYS A 73 6.22 -2.89 -24.78
N LYS A 74 4.97 -2.81 -24.32
CA LYS A 74 4.24 -1.56 -24.08
C LYS A 74 4.05 -1.38 -22.57
N CYS A 75 5.00 -0.72 -21.91
CA CYS A 75 4.98 -0.49 -20.47
C CYS A 75 4.64 0.98 -20.16
N THR A 76 3.40 1.37 -20.44
CA THR A 76 2.88 2.73 -20.21
C THR A 76 1.93 2.83 -19.03
N ASP A 77 1.21 1.76 -18.76
CA ASP A 77 0.22 1.64 -17.70
C ASP A 77 -0.14 0.16 -17.51
N TYR A 78 -0.74 -0.20 -16.36
CA TYR A 78 -1.10 -1.58 -16.07
C TYR A 78 -2.09 -2.18 -17.09
N PRO A 79 -3.21 -1.52 -17.46
CA PRO A 79 -4.10 -2.03 -18.50
C PRO A 79 -3.41 -2.25 -19.86
N GLY A 80 -2.48 -1.36 -20.22
CA GLY A 80 -1.68 -1.47 -21.44
C GLY A 80 -0.74 -2.68 -21.42
N VAL A 81 -0.08 -2.94 -20.29
CA VAL A 81 0.75 -4.15 -20.10
C VAL A 81 -0.07 -5.41 -20.28
N ILE A 82 -1.23 -5.51 -19.63
CA ILE A 82 -2.12 -6.67 -19.75
C ILE A 82 -2.65 -6.82 -21.18
N SER A 83 -3.02 -5.71 -21.83
CA SER A 83 -3.44 -5.72 -23.24
C SER A 83 -2.35 -6.25 -24.16
N GLY A 84 -1.10 -5.93 -23.89
CA GLY A 84 0.04 -6.41 -24.65
C GLY A 84 0.28 -7.92 -24.55
N TYR A 85 -0.04 -8.52 -23.39
CA TYR A 85 0.12 -9.96 -23.16
C TYR A 85 -1.11 -10.79 -23.54
N LEU A 86 -2.31 -10.33 -23.20
CA LEU A 86 -3.55 -11.12 -23.24
C LEU A 86 -4.60 -10.55 -24.21
N GLY A 87 -4.34 -9.38 -24.78
CA GLY A 87 -5.25 -8.67 -25.67
C GLY A 87 -6.12 -7.62 -24.97
N LYS A 88 -6.69 -6.71 -25.76
CA LYS A 88 -7.38 -5.49 -25.29
C LYS A 88 -8.54 -5.78 -24.31
N ASN A 89 -9.28 -6.88 -24.51
CA ASN A 89 -10.41 -7.21 -23.63
C ASN A 89 -9.95 -7.61 -22.22
N TRP A 90 -8.87 -8.38 -22.11
CA TRP A 90 -8.25 -8.71 -20.83
C TRP A 90 -7.64 -7.48 -20.16
N GLY A 91 -7.04 -6.58 -20.94
CA GLY A 91 -6.55 -5.29 -20.44
C GLY A 91 -7.64 -4.45 -19.78
N ILE A 92 -8.85 -4.40 -20.38
CA ILE A 92 -9.99 -3.73 -19.75
C ILE A 92 -10.46 -4.48 -18.49
N ALA A 93 -10.70 -5.80 -18.58
CA ALA A 93 -11.26 -6.56 -17.47
C ALA A 93 -10.37 -6.49 -16.21
N LEU A 94 -9.06 -6.74 -16.36
CA LEU A 94 -8.11 -6.66 -15.26
C LEU A 94 -7.78 -5.21 -14.87
N GLY A 95 -7.83 -4.30 -15.85
CA GLY A 95 -7.72 -2.87 -15.57
C GLY A 95 -8.86 -2.35 -14.71
N ILE A 96 -10.10 -2.80 -14.94
CA ILE A 96 -11.25 -2.47 -14.10
C ILE A 96 -11.08 -3.04 -12.67
N LEU A 97 -10.60 -4.27 -12.55
CA LEU A 97 -10.36 -4.88 -11.25
C LEU A 97 -9.30 -4.09 -10.45
N TYR A 98 -8.20 -3.73 -11.11
CA TYR A 98 -7.14 -2.88 -10.53
C TYR A 98 -7.68 -1.48 -10.18
N PHE A 99 -8.49 -0.89 -11.07
CA PHE A 99 -9.17 0.38 -10.84
C PHE A 99 -10.08 0.33 -9.60
N ILE A 100 -10.91 -0.70 -9.42
CA ILE A 100 -11.78 -0.86 -8.25
C ILE A 100 -10.96 -0.88 -6.96
N MET A 101 -9.84 -1.60 -6.95
CA MET A 101 -8.91 -1.62 -5.82
C MET A 101 -8.41 -0.20 -5.48
N LEU A 102 -8.01 0.56 -6.49
CA LEU A 102 -7.47 1.90 -6.30
C LEU A 102 -8.56 2.90 -5.87
N VAL A 103 -9.78 2.76 -6.38
CA VAL A 103 -10.95 3.53 -5.89
C VAL A 103 -11.09 3.32 -4.38
N ILE A 104 -11.14 2.07 -3.91
CA ILE A 104 -11.30 1.77 -2.48
C ILE A 104 -10.20 2.47 -1.66
N TRP A 105 -8.96 2.37 -2.07
CA TRP A 105 -7.85 2.99 -1.34
C TRP A 105 -7.86 4.52 -1.38
N VAL A 106 -8.27 5.15 -2.50
CA VAL A 106 -8.46 6.60 -2.56
C VAL A 106 -9.57 7.04 -1.61
N LEU A 107 -10.69 6.32 -1.56
CA LEU A 107 -11.79 6.58 -0.62
C LEU A 107 -11.29 6.48 0.83
N VAL A 108 -10.56 5.39 1.17
CA VAL A 108 -10.00 5.15 2.51
C VAL A 108 -9.10 6.30 2.96
N TYR A 109 -8.09 6.65 2.16
CA TYR A 109 -7.13 7.70 2.58
C TYR A 109 -7.73 9.10 2.54
N SER A 110 -8.65 9.39 1.64
CA SER A 110 -9.34 10.69 1.59
C SER A 110 -10.20 10.93 2.82
N LEU A 111 -10.93 9.92 3.27
CA LEU A 111 -11.74 10.03 4.47
C LEU A 111 -10.86 10.06 5.73
N ALA A 112 -9.82 9.21 5.80
CA ALA A 112 -8.90 9.19 6.93
C ALA A 112 -8.26 10.56 7.15
N ILE A 113 -7.64 11.16 6.11
CA ILE A 113 -6.99 12.46 6.26
C ILE A 113 -7.98 13.59 6.62
N THR A 114 -9.20 13.54 6.08
CA THR A 114 -10.23 14.54 6.39
C THR A 114 -10.69 14.43 7.84
N ASN A 115 -10.99 13.22 8.32
CA ASN A 115 -11.43 13.00 9.69
C ASN A 115 -10.32 13.30 10.70
N ASP A 116 -9.12 12.80 10.46
CA ASP A 116 -8.00 12.96 11.39
C ASP A 116 -7.58 14.43 11.49
N SER A 117 -7.42 15.13 10.35
CA SER A 117 -7.07 16.54 10.38
C SER A 117 -8.14 17.40 11.04
N ALA A 118 -9.43 17.14 10.79
CA ALA A 118 -10.54 17.82 11.44
C ALA A 118 -10.55 17.57 12.96
N SER A 119 -10.31 16.32 13.39
CA SER A 119 -10.20 15.97 14.80
C SER A 119 -9.06 16.70 15.49
N TYR A 120 -7.90 16.78 14.86
CA TYR A 120 -6.74 17.49 15.43
C TYR A 120 -6.95 19.00 15.52
N LEU A 121 -7.54 19.63 14.50
CA LEU A 121 -7.88 21.06 14.55
C LEU A 121 -8.84 21.37 15.70
N HIS A 122 -9.80 20.51 15.96
CA HIS A 122 -10.69 20.65 17.10
C HIS A 122 -9.97 20.40 18.43
N THR A 123 -9.16 19.36 18.54
CA THR A 123 -8.42 19.01 19.76
C THR A 123 -7.44 20.11 20.19
N PHE A 124 -6.84 20.82 19.23
CA PHE A 124 -5.95 21.97 19.52
C PHE A 124 -6.70 23.31 19.66
N GLY A 125 -8.03 23.30 19.64
CA GLY A 125 -8.83 24.51 19.81
C GLY A 125 -8.75 25.49 18.63
N VAL A 126 -8.31 25.04 17.47
CA VAL A 126 -8.25 25.86 16.23
C VAL A 126 -9.67 26.07 15.68
N THR A 127 -10.56 25.10 15.91
CA THR A 127 -11.97 25.16 15.51
C THR A 127 -12.86 24.78 16.69
N GLU A 128 -14.02 25.46 16.80
CA GLU A 128 -15.02 25.18 17.85
C GLU A 128 -15.82 23.89 17.59
N SER A 129 -15.91 23.47 16.31
CA SER A 129 -16.63 22.28 15.87
C SER A 129 -15.77 21.37 15.03
N HIS A 130 -16.15 20.09 14.98
CA HIS A 130 -15.48 19.11 14.10
C HIS A 130 -15.77 19.42 12.62
N LEU A 131 -14.70 19.75 11.86
CA LEU A 131 -14.80 20.09 10.43
C LEU A 131 -15.06 18.87 9.51
N ASN A 132 -15.02 17.65 10.03
CA ASN A 132 -15.29 16.43 9.26
C ASN A 132 -16.71 16.38 8.65
N HIS A 133 -17.68 17.07 9.25
CA HIS A 133 -19.03 17.21 8.70
C HIS A 133 -19.15 18.33 7.65
N ASN A 134 -18.11 19.14 7.49
CA ASN A 134 -18.10 20.20 6.50
C ASN A 134 -17.56 19.68 5.16
N ILE A 135 -18.47 19.47 4.20
CA ILE A 135 -18.18 18.93 2.88
C ILE A 135 -17.15 19.76 2.13
N PHE A 136 -17.18 21.10 2.29
CA PHE A 136 -16.23 22.01 1.64
C PHE A 136 -14.82 21.92 2.24
N TYR A 137 -14.68 21.65 3.53
CA TYR A 137 -13.39 21.37 4.15
C TYR A 137 -12.71 20.15 3.50
N GLY A 138 -13.45 19.05 3.39
CA GLY A 138 -12.94 17.85 2.74
C GLY A 138 -12.59 18.08 1.28
N LEU A 139 -13.44 18.81 0.53
CA LEU A 139 -13.16 19.15 -0.86
C LEU A 139 -11.87 19.99 -1.00
N ALA A 140 -11.70 21.03 -0.18
CA ALA A 140 -10.51 21.88 -0.21
C ALA A 140 -9.24 21.08 0.09
N LEU A 141 -9.29 20.18 1.09
CA LEU A 141 -8.18 19.33 1.45
C LEU A 141 -7.81 18.34 0.34
N ILE A 142 -8.80 17.69 -0.27
CA ILE A 142 -8.60 16.74 -1.38
C ILE A 142 -8.06 17.48 -2.61
N CYS A 143 -8.58 18.66 -2.93
CA CYS A 143 -8.05 19.49 -4.02
C CYS A 143 -6.58 19.87 -3.78
N LEU A 144 -6.23 20.27 -2.55
CA LEU A 144 -4.84 20.59 -2.17
C LEU A 144 -3.93 19.38 -2.35
N LEU A 145 -4.31 18.22 -1.81
CA LEU A 145 -3.52 16.97 -1.91
C LEU A 145 -3.41 16.49 -3.36
N SER A 146 -4.48 16.57 -4.14
CA SER A 146 -4.47 16.19 -5.56
C SER A 146 -3.62 17.16 -6.40
N TYR A 147 -3.64 18.45 -6.08
CA TYR A 147 -2.75 19.44 -6.70
C TYR A 147 -1.27 19.12 -6.41
N ILE A 148 -0.93 18.81 -5.17
CA ILE A 148 0.42 18.38 -4.77
C ILE A 148 0.78 17.07 -5.49
N GLY A 149 -0.10 16.07 -5.47
CA GLY A 149 0.07 14.78 -6.12
C GLY A 149 0.21 14.85 -7.65
N SER A 150 -0.26 15.93 -8.27
CA SER A 150 -0.13 16.17 -9.70
C SER A 150 1.17 16.89 -10.11
N LYS A 151 2.02 17.26 -9.15
CA LYS A 151 3.33 17.85 -9.42
C LYS A 151 4.32 16.82 -9.97
N SER A 152 5.55 17.25 -10.28
CA SER A 152 6.60 16.36 -10.79
C SER A 152 6.97 15.27 -9.78
N GLU A 153 7.43 14.12 -10.27
CA GLU A 153 7.93 13.02 -9.43
C GLU A 153 9.00 13.51 -8.44
N LYS A 154 9.94 14.34 -8.88
CA LYS A 154 11.00 14.91 -8.01
C LYS A 154 10.44 15.67 -6.82
N PHE A 155 9.37 16.43 -7.03
CA PHE A 155 8.72 17.18 -5.95
C PHE A 155 8.00 16.26 -4.98
N LEU A 156 7.29 15.25 -5.48
CA LEU A 156 6.63 14.24 -4.66
C LEU A 156 7.65 13.42 -3.86
N PHE A 157 8.76 13.02 -4.47
CA PHE A 157 9.84 12.30 -3.78
C PHE A 157 10.42 13.11 -2.61
N LYS A 158 10.58 14.43 -2.79
CA LYS A 158 11.08 15.30 -1.73
C LYS A 158 10.11 15.39 -0.54
N ILE A 159 8.82 15.60 -0.80
CA ILE A 159 7.80 15.71 0.25
C ILE A 159 7.57 14.35 0.92
N SER A 160 7.24 13.33 0.12
CA SER A 160 6.97 11.98 0.64
C SER A 160 8.21 11.38 1.31
N GLY A 161 9.41 11.71 0.83
CA GLY A 161 10.66 11.25 1.42
C GLY A 161 10.85 11.76 2.83
N PHE A 162 10.69 13.07 3.06
CA PHE A 162 10.74 13.65 4.40
C PHE A 162 9.72 13.01 5.33
N MET A 163 8.45 12.91 4.89
CA MET A 163 7.37 12.33 5.68
C MET A 163 7.63 10.85 5.99
N ALA A 164 7.98 10.03 5.00
CA ALA A 164 8.20 8.59 5.16
C ALA A 164 9.39 8.29 6.09
N VAL A 165 10.50 9.00 5.92
CA VAL A 165 11.67 8.84 6.80
C VAL A 165 11.33 9.22 8.23
N THR A 166 10.59 10.31 8.41
CA THR A 166 10.13 10.74 9.73
C THR A 166 9.25 9.68 10.40
N VAL A 167 8.27 9.14 9.67
CA VAL A 167 7.37 8.10 10.20
C VAL A 167 8.14 6.83 10.57
N ILE A 168 9.00 6.33 9.69
CA ILE A 168 9.81 5.13 9.97
C ILE A 168 10.68 5.32 11.20
N ALA A 169 11.34 6.48 11.32
CA ALA A 169 12.19 6.78 12.46
C ALA A 169 11.37 6.82 13.77
N LEU A 170 10.24 7.54 13.75
CA LEU A 170 9.38 7.66 14.94
C LEU A 170 8.77 6.31 15.33
N VAL A 171 8.32 5.49 14.37
CA VAL A 171 7.78 4.15 14.67
C VAL A 171 8.86 3.22 15.24
N ALA A 172 10.08 3.27 14.69
CA ALA A 172 11.19 2.51 15.25
C ALA A 172 11.50 2.94 16.70
N VAL A 173 11.53 4.25 16.96
CA VAL A 173 11.71 4.81 18.31
C VAL A 173 10.59 4.37 19.24
N MET A 174 9.33 4.45 18.81
CA MET A 174 8.18 4.02 19.62
C MET A 174 8.27 2.53 19.95
N GLY A 175 8.68 1.68 18.98
CA GLY A 175 8.92 0.25 19.24
C GLY A 175 9.98 0.01 20.32
N VAL A 176 11.07 0.79 20.31
CA VAL A 176 12.14 0.70 21.33
C VAL A 176 11.65 1.21 22.69
N LEU A 177 10.89 2.32 22.72
CA LEU A 177 10.34 2.87 23.96
C LEU A 177 9.34 1.94 24.66
N LEU A 178 8.73 1.01 23.95
CA LEU A 178 7.86 -0.02 24.51
C LEU A 178 8.63 -1.16 25.22
N ILE A 179 9.93 -1.35 24.97
CA ILE A 179 10.71 -2.46 25.56
C ILE A 179 10.62 -2.53 27.09
N PRO A 180 10.73 -1.43 27.85
CA PRO A 180 10.58 -1.46 29.30
C PRO A 180 9.19 -1.92 29.79
N GLN A 181 8.18 -1.82 28.93
CA GLN A 181 6.79 -2.23 29.20
C GLN A 181 6.50 -3.69 28.81
N TRP A 182 7.49 -4.41 28.29
CA TRP A 182 7.29 -5.80 27.86
C TRP A 182 6.92 -6.70 29.03
N ASN A 183 5.79 -7.37 28.88
CA ASN A 183 5.31 -8.36 29.80
C ASN A 183 5.01 -9.67 29.04
N PHE A 184 5.82 -10.69 29.25
CA PHE A 184 5.69 -11.97 28.56
C PHE A 184 4.39 -12.74 28.93
N SER A 185 3.72 -12.35 30.02
CA SER A 185 2.40 -12.89 30.36
C SER A 185 1.29 -12.46 29.40
N ASN A 186 1.53 -11.43 28.58
CA ASN A 186 0.63 -11.02 27.51
C ASN A 186 0.59 -12.03 26.34
N ILE A 187 1.56 -12.98 26.29
CA ILE A 187 1.58 -14.01 25.28
C ILE A 187 0.63 -15.13 25.70
N THR A 188 -0.50 -15.22 25.02
CA THR A 188 -1.47 -16.30 25.26
C THR A 188 -0.93 -17.63 24.69
N ALA A 189 -1.10 -18.73 25.45
CA ALA A 189 -0.71 -20.06 24.99
C ALA A 189 -1.56 -20.50 23.79
N VAL A 190 -0.97 -21.33 22.92
CA VAL A 190 -1.67 -21.92 21.78
C VAL A 190 -2.64 -22.99 22.31
N GLY A 191 -3.95 -22.71 22.26
CA GLY A 191 -4.97 -23.64 22.74
C GLY A 191 -5.35 -24.71 21.70
N ASN A 192 -5.53 -24.33 20.43
CA ASN A 192 -5.95 -25.23 19.35
C ASN A 192 -5.26 -24.84 18.04
N TRP A 193 -4.49 -25.79 17.50
CA TRP A 193 -3.70 -25.59 16.27
C TRP A 193 -4.57 -25.35 15.03
N GLY A 194 -5.73 -26.04 14.91
CA GLY A 194 -6.64 -25.85 13.78
C GLY A 194 -7.26 -24.45 13.78
N LYS A 195 -7.65 -23.95 14.96
CA LYS A 195 -8.14 -22.58 15.13
C LYS A 195 -7.03 -21.58 14.82
N MET A 196 -5.82 -21.79 15.33
CA MET A 196 -4.68 -20.90 15.07
C MET A 196 -4.37 -20.80 13.57
N LEU A 197 -4.43 -21.90 12.82
CA LEU A 197 -4.23 -21.90 11.37
C LEU A 197 -5.34 -21.14 10.65
N LYS A 198 -6.61 -21.34 11.02
CA LYS A 198 -7.75 -20.59 10.49
C LYS A 198 -7.57 -19.10 10.75
N ASP A 199 -7.27 -18.71 11.99
CA ASP A 199 -7.07 -17.31 12.39
C ASP A 199 -5.87 -16.69 11.66
N ALA A 200 -4.78 -17.43 11.44
CA ALA A 200 -3.64 -16.97 10.67
C ALA A 200 -3.99 -16.68 9.20
N ILE A 201 -4.86 -17.47 8.58
CA ILE A 201 -5.33 -17.24 7.21
C ILE A 201 -6.28 -16.03 7.17
N ILE A 202 -7.17 -15.89 8.15
CA ILE A 202 -8.06 -14.72 8.27
C ILE A 202 -7.24 -13.43 8.48
N THR A 203 -6.14 -13.50 9.21
CA THR A 203 -5.24 -12.37 9.50
C THR A 203 -4.31 -12.05 8.32
N LEU A 204 -4.12 -12.98 7.39
CA LEU A 204 -3.17 -12.83 6.28
C LEU A 204 -3.34 -11.52 5.48
N PRO A 205 -4.54 -11.07 5.13
CA PRO A 205 -4.72 -9.78 4.46
C PRO A 205 -4.18 -8.59 5.27
N PHE A 206 -4.38 -8.57 6.58
CA PHE A 206 -3.89 -7.51 7.46
C PHE A 206 -2.36 -7.55 7.57
N THR A 207 -1.78 -8.75 7.73
CA THR A 207 -0.34 -8.95 7.75
C THR A 207 0.30 -8.45 6.45
N LEU A 208 -0.29 -8.80 5.29
CA LEU A 208 0.20 -8.36 3.99
C LEU A 208 0.05 -6.84 3.81
N THR A 209 -1.13 -6.29 4.07
CA THR A 209 -1.39 -4.85 3.86
C THR A 209 -0.54 -3.95 4.76
N SER A 210 0.04 -4.48 5.83
CA SER A 210 0.90 -3.73 6.75
C SER A 210 2.18 -3.19 6.11
N ILE A 211 2.72 -3.90 5.12
CA ILE A 211 3.93 -3.52 4.38
C ILE A 211 3.77 -3.66 2.86
N LEU A 212 2.53 -3.75 2.37
CA LEU A 212 2.22 -3.89 0.96
C LEU A 212 2.24 -2.52 0.27
N PHE A 213 2.96 -2.42 -0.84
CA PHE A 213 3.02 -1.23 -1.69
C PHE A 213 2.89 -1.55 -3.20
N ILE A 214 2.11 -2.58 -3.53
CA ILE A 214 1.91 -3.01 -4.93
C ILE A 214 1.40 -1.87 -5.82
N GLN A 215 0.64 -0.93 -5.26
CA GLN A 215 0.10 0.22 -5.98
C GLN A 215 1.20 1.18 -6.45
N SER A 216 2.36 1.24 -5.74
CA SER A 216 3.50 2.04 -6.20
C SER A 216 4.35 1.32 -7.24
N LEU A 217 4.22 -0.01 -7.38
CA LEU A 217 5.10 -0.79 -8.26
C LEU A 217 4.85 -0.53 -9.74
N SER A 218 3.58 -0.36 -10.16
CA SER A 218 3.28 -0.06 -11.56
C SER A 218 3.88 1.29 -11.98
N PRO A 219 3.59 2.44 -11.33
CA PRO A 219 4.21 3.70 -11.68
C PRO A 219 5.75 3.69 -11.53
N MET A 220 6.29 2.96 -10.55
CA MET A 220 7.74 2.79 -10.39
C MET A 220 8.39 2.10 -11.60
N VAL A 221 7.84 0.96 -12.03
CA VAL A 221 8.36 0.23 -13.18
C VAL A 221 8.24 1.06 -14.46
N ILE A 222 7.12 1.76 -14.65
CA ILE A 222 6.91 2.65 -15.81
C ILE A 222 7.93 3.78 -15.81
N SER A 223 8.17 4.41 -14.66
CA SER A 223 9.19 5.46 -14.50
C SER A 223 10.58 4.95 -14.89
N TYR A 224 11.04 3.82 -14.35
CA TYR A 224 12.33 3.25 -14.74
C TYR A 224 12.38 2.87 -16.22
N ARG A 225 11.30 2.32 -16.77
CA ARG A 225 11.21 1.96 -18.20
C ARG A 225 11.23 3.19 -19.12
N SER A 226 10.84 4.34 -18.64
CA SER A 226 10.91 5.60 -19.40
C SER A 226 12.27 6.30 -19.33
N HIS A 227 13.05 6.04 -18.29
CA HIS A 227 14.37 6.66 -18.08
C HIS A 227 15.55 5.80 -18.50
N GLU A 228 15.38 4.46 -18.50
CA GLU A 228 16.44 3.52 -18.80
C GLU A 228 16.28 2.91 -20.21
N GLU A 229 17.32 2.91 -21.00
CA GLU A 229 17.31 2.32 -22.36
C GLU A 229 17.16 0.79 -22.33
N SER A 230 17.74 0.14 -21.30
CA SER A 230 17.71 -1.31 -21.15
C SER A 230 16.59 -1.77 -20.23
N ILE A 231 15.75 -2.69 -20.72
CA ILE A 231 14.71 -3.37 -19.92
C ILE A 231 15.33 -4.04 -18.69
N GLU A 232 16.51 -4.65 -18.84
CA GLU A 232 17.19 -5.36 -17.76
C GLU A 232 17.65 -4.42 -16.66
N VAL A 233 18.16 -3.24 -17.03
CA VAL A 233 18.56 -2.20 -16.07
C VAL A 233 17.34 -1.65 -15.34
N ALA A 234 16.29 -1.28 -16.06
CA ALA A 234 15.04 -0.80 -15.48
C ALA A 234 14.44 -1.80 -14.47
N ARG A 235 14.36 -3.07 -14.87
CA ARG A 235 13.89 -4.16 -14.02
C ARG A 235 14.77 -4.36 -12.78
N TYR A 236 16.09 -4.32 -12.94
CA TYR A 236 17.04 -4.46 -11.84
C TYR A 236 16.88 -3.33 -10.82
N LYS A 237 16.86 -2.07 -11.28
CA LYS A 237 16.65 -0.90 -10.42
C LYS A 237 15.31 -0.95 -9.69
N ALA A 238 14.21 -1.25 -10.39
CA ALA A 238 12.88 -1.41 -9.77
C ALA A 238 12.87 -2.51 -8.71
N SER A 239 13.47 -3.69 -9.00
CA SER A 239 13.57 -4.79 -8.04
C SER A 239 14.44 -4.44 -6.84
N ARG A 240 15.53 -3.68 -7.05
CA ARG A 240 16.40 -3.19 -5.98
C ARG A 240 15.67 -2.22 -5.08
N ALA A 241 14.99 -1.22 -5.64
CA ALA A 241 14.21 -0.25 -4.88
C ALA A 241 13.11 -0.94 -4.06
N MET A 242 12.37 -1.88 -4.67
CA MET A 242 11.38 -2.71 -3.98
C MET A 242 12.00 -3.51 -2.84
N THR A 243 13.14 -4.18 -3.06
CA THR A 243 13.81 -4.99 -2.03
C THR A 243 14.23 -4.16 -0.84
N ILE A 244 14.81 -2.97 -1.07
CA ILE A 244 15.23 -2.07 0.01
C ILE A 244 14.02 -1.58 0.80
N ALA A 245 12.98 -1.09 0.11
CA ALA A 245 11.76 -0.64 0.75
C ALA A 245 11.09 -1.75 1.59
N PHE A 246 10.97 -2.95 1.02
CA PHE A 246 10.43 -4.12 1.71
C PHE A 246 11.24 -4.47 2.96
N SER A 247 12.57 -4.50 2.88
CA SER A 247 13.44 -4.86 4.00
C SER A 247 13.32 -3.87 5.16
N ILE A 248 13.28 -2.57 4.86
CA ILE A 248 13.11 -1.52 5.87
C ILE A 248 11.73 -1.66 6.54
N LEU A 249 10.68 -1.78 5.74
CA LEU A 249 9.31 -1.95 6.24
C LEU A 249 9.17 -3.21 7.09
N PHE A 250 9.68 -4.33 6.60
CA PHE A 250 9.64 -5.61 7.33
C PHE A 250 10.27 -5.48 8.71
N VAL A 251 11.50 -4.96 8.79
CA VAL A 251 12.21 -4.83 10.07
C VAL A 251 11.46 -3.91 11.03
N VAL A 252 11.08 -2.72 10.57
CA VAL A 252 10.49 -1.70 11.46
C VAL A 252 9.07 -2.07 11.86
N VAL A 253 8.21 -2.45 10.90
CA VAL A 253 6.79 -2.73 11.18
C VAL A 253 6.64 -4.02 11.98
N PHE A 254 7.41 -5.07 11.64
CA PHE A 254 7.39 -6.33 12.37
C PHE A 254 7.87 -6.13 13.82
N PHE A 255 9.00 -5.44 14.01
CA PHE A 255 9.51 -5.11 15.34
C PHE A 255 8.49 -4.31 16.16
N PHE A 256 7.87 -3.30 15.57
CA PHE A 256 6.87 -2.48 16.24
C PHE A 256 5.63 -3.30 16.64
N ALA A 257 5.12 -4.15 15.74
CA ALA A 257 3.98 -5.02 16.04
C ALA A 257 4.27 -6.02 17.15
N VAL A 258 5.47 -6.64 17.15
CA VAL A 258 5.90 -7.56 18.21
C VAL A 258 6.08 -6.81 19.53
N SER A 259 6.76 -5.66 19.52
CA SER A 259 6.97 -4.83 20.71
C SER A 259 5.66 -4.37 21.35
N PHE A 260 4.70 -3.97 20.51
CA PHE A 260 3.35 -3.60 20.94
C PHE A 260 2.63 -4.79 21.62
N THR A 261 2.70 -5.98 21.03
CA THR A 261 2.03 -7.18 21.56
C THR A 261 2.61 -7.62 22.90
N PHE A 262 3.90 -7.40 23.13
CA PHE A 262 4.48 -7.63 24.46
C PHE A 262 4.07 -6.59 25.49
N ALA A 263 3.90 -5.32 25.09
CA ALA A 263 3.59 -4.23 26.00
C ALA A 263 2.11 -4.13 26.36
N ILE A 264 1.20 -4.49 25.43
CA ILE A 264 -0.25 -4.29 25.52
C ILE A 264 -0.92 -5.65 25.69
N SER A 265 -1.84 -5.77 26.64
CA SER A 265 -2.60 -7.00 26.86
C SER A 265 -3.66 -7.23 25.77
N GLN A 266 -4.06 -8.50 25.59
CA GLN A 266 -5.10 -8.83 24.62
C GLN A 266 -6.44 -8.14 24.91
N THR A 267 -6.79 -7.97 26.19
CA THR A 267 -8.03 -7.27 26.61
C THR A 267 -8.01 -5.80 26.24
N GLU A 268 -6.88 -5.11 26.46
CA GLU A 268 -6.69 -3.71 26.05
C GLU A 268 -6.77 -3.55 24.55
N ALA A 269 -6.13 -4.46 23.78
CA ALA A 269 -6.20 -4.47 22.32
C ALA A 269 -7.64 -4.69 21.83
N GLN A 270 -8.42 -5.56 22.48
CA GLN A 270 -9.85 -5.76 22.16
C GLN A 270 -10.68 -4.51 22.43
N HIS A 271 -10.43 -3.81 23.54
CA HIS A 271 -11.10 -2.55 23.84
C HIS A 271 -10.76 -1.48 22.82
N ALA A 272 -9.48 -1.38 22.42
CA ALA A 272 -9.03 -0.45 21.38
C ALA A 272 -9.69 -0.72 20.03
N LEU A 273 -9.78 -1.98 19.64
CA LEU A 273 -10.43 -2.37 18.38
C LEU A 273 -11.91 -1.97 18.38
N LYS A 274 -12.65 -2.25 19.47
CA LYS A 274 -14.07 -1.87 19.63
C LYS A 274 -14.27 -0.36 19.64
N GLY A 275 -13.32 0.39 20.20
CA GLY A 275 -13.35 1.85 20.27
C GLY A 275 -12.77 2.55 19.03
N ASN A 276 -12.34 1.81 18.02
CA ASN A 276 -11.56 2.34 16.86
C ASN A 276 -10.35 3.17 17.29
N ILE A 277 -9.69 2.76 18.39
CA ILE A 277 -8.50 3.43 18.92
C ILE A 277 -7.27 2.87 18.18
N SER A 278 -6.44 3.76 17.66
CA SER A 278 -5.19 3.37 17.00
C SER A 278 -4.13 2.88 18.00
N ALA A 279 -3.16 2.08 17.51
CA ALA A 279 -2.01 1.64 18.31
C ALA A 279 -1.25 2.82 18.92
N LEU A 280 -1.10 3.90 18.19
CA LEU A 280 -0.39 5.10 18.62
C LEU A 280 -1.14 5.84 19.75
N ALA A 281 -2.47 5.91 19.68
CA ALA A 281 -3.27 6.50 20.74
C ALA A 281 -3.24 5.65 22.01
N MET A 282 -3.19 4.31 21.91
CA MET A 282 -2.97 3.44 23.09
C MET A 282 -1.62 3.70 23.75
N ILE A 283 -0.55 3.79 22.95
CA ILE A 283 0.79 4.02 23.45
C ILE A 283 0.87 5.35 24.21
N ALA A 284 0.14 6.38 23.76
CA ALA A 284 0.10 7.67 24.44
C ALA A 284 -0.38 7.57 25.91
N HIS A 285 -1.17 6.56 26.28
CA HIS A 285 -1.56 6.32 27.68
C HIS A 285 -0.42 5.82 28.59
N TYR A 286 0.60 5.16 28.01
CA TYR A 286 1.75 4.64 28.77
C TYR A 286 2.85 5.68 28.98
N PHE A 287 2.84 6.76 28.20
CA PHE A 287 3.83 7.81 28.28
C PHE A 287 3.19 9.12 28.74
N PRO A 288 3.43 9.53 29.99
CA PRO A 288 2.90 10.79 30.51
C PRO A 288 3.48 11.97 29.75
N GLY A 289 2.61 12.88 29.33
CA GLY A 289 2.98 14.13 28.68
C GLY A 289 2.46 14.27 27.23
N SER A 290 2.38 15.50 26.79
CA SER A 290 1.82 15.86 25.46
C SER A 290 2.68 15.38 24.27
N TRP A 291 3.95 15.02 24.49
CA TRP A 291 4.86 14.66 23.41
C TRP A 291 4.44 13.39 22.67
N ALA A 292 3.97 12.36 23.39
CA ALA A 292 3.52 11.10 22.77
C ALA A 292 2.29 11.32 21.88
N THR A 293 1.37 12.19 22.31
CA THR A 293 0.21 12.59 21.51
C THR A 293 0.66 13.34 20.25
N ILE A 294 1.59 14.29 20.35
CA ILE A 294 2.12 15.05 19.22
C ILE A 294 2.82 14.10 18.21
N VAL A 295 3.66 13.20 18.72
CA VAL A 295 4.35 12.20 17.88
C VAL A 295 3.33 11.30 17.15
N GLY A 296 2.30 10.83 17.86
CA GLY A 296 1.21 10.03 17.28
C GLY A 296 0.49 10.77 16.16
N ILE A 297 0.20 12.05 16.34
CA ILE A 297 -0.44 12.92 15.34
C ILE A 297 0.45 13.08 14.10
N VAL A 298 1.74 13.38 14.30
CA VAL A 298 2.71 13.53 13.21
C VAL A 298 2.81 12.24 12.39
N ILE A 299 2.95 11.09 13.07
CA ILE A 299 3.01 9.79 12.40
C ILE A 299 1.74 9.57 11.59
N ASN A 300 0.57 9.79 12.18
CA ASN A 300 -0.71 9.51 11.53
C ASN A 300 -0.92 10.39 10.29
N ILE A 301 -0.77 11.71 10.40
CA ILE A 301 -0.92 12.62 9.27
C ILE A 301 0.07 12.28 8.16
N PHE A 302 1.35 12.10 8.49
CA PHE A 302 2.38 11.82 7.49
C PHE A 302 2.14 10.46 6.81
N ALA A 303 1.76 9.44 7.55
CA ALA A 303 1.46 8.12 7.02
C ALA A 303 0.27 8.17 6.04
N VAL A 304 -0.82 8.84 6.40
CA VAL A 304 -2.01 8.93 5.55
C VAL A 304 -1.75 9.78 4.30
N VAL A 305 -1.06 10.91 4.44
CA VAL A 305 -0.73 11.79 3.30
C VAL A 305 0.21 11.11 2.31
N THR A 306 1.26 10.41 2.78
CA THR A 306 2.18 9.69 1.89
C THR A 306 1.50 8.54 1.17
N SER A 307 0.62 7.82 1.86
CA SER A 307 -0.19 6.76 1.28
C SER A 307 -1.17 7.30 0.23
N PHE A 308 -1.81 8.43 0.50
CA PHE A 308 -2.65 9.12 -0.47
C PHE A 308 -1.87 9.43 -1.75
N PHE A 309 -0.67 9.99 -1.66
CA PHE A 309 0.14 10.30 -2.85
C PHE A 309 0.49 9.06 -3.66
N GLY A 310 0.88 7.96 -3.00
CA GLY A 310 1.18 6.69 -3.67
C GLY A 310 -0.02 6.13 -4.42
N VAL A 311 -1.20 6.11 -3.77
CA VAL A 311 -2.45 5.63 -4.39
C VAL A 311 -2.92 6.59 -5.48
N PHE A 312 -2.80 7.89 -5.28
CA PHE A 312 -3.16 8.89 -6.28
C PHE A 312 -2.39 8.72 -7.59
N LEU A 313 -1.07 8.48 -7.52
CA LEU A 313 -0.25 8.20 -8.71
C LEU A 313 -0.70 6.94 -9.42
N ALA A 314 -0.90 5.84 -8.69
CA ALA A 314 -1.36 4.58 -9.26
C ALA A 314 -2.76 4.72 -9.87
N PHE A 315 -3.66 5.44 -9.21
CA PHE A 315 -5.03 5.65 -9.70
C PHE A 315 -5.06 6.52 -10.95
N LYS A 316 -4.22 7.55 -11.01
CA LYS A 316 -4.05 8.38 -12.20
C LYS A 316 -3.54 7.57 -13.39
N GLU A 317 -2.55 6.69 -13.17
CA GLU A 317 -2.03 5.77 -14.17
C GLU A 317 -3.11 4.82 -14.67
N ALA A 318 -3.83 4.14 -13.75
CA ALA A 318 -4.88 3.19 -14.09
C ALA A 318 -6.05 3.82 -14.87
N CYS A 319 -6.52 5.00 -14.44
CA CYS A 319 -7.58 5.76 -15.12
C CYS A 319 -7.15 6.15 -16.53
N LYS A 320 -5.92 6.68 -16.67
CA LYS A 320 -5.37 7.04 -17.97
C LYS A 320 -5.27 5.80 -18.87
N GLY A 321 -4.75 4.69 -18.35
CA GLY A 321 -4.61 3.45 -19.11
C GLY A 321 -5.94 2.88 -19.59
N LEU A 322 -6.98 2.90 -18.73
CA LEU A 322 -8.33 2.49 -19.13
C LEU A 322 -8.92 3.43 -20.19
N ALA A 323 -8.80 4.74 -19.99
CA ALA A 323 -9.30 5.73 -20.95
C ALA A 323 -8.61 5.58 -22.32
N MET A 324 -7.28 5.42 -22.34
CA MET A 324 -6.53 5.21 -23.58
C MET A 324 -6.90 3.90 -24.23
N ASN A 325 -7.07 2.80 -23.49
CA ASN A 325 -7.49 1.51 -24.05
C ASN A 325 -8.87 1.59 -24.75
N ILE A 326 -9.77 2.41 -24.21
CA ILE A 326 -11.10 2.62 -24.80
C ILE A 326 -11.00 3.55 -26.03
N LEU A 327 -10.29 4.66 -25.92
CA LEU A 327 -10.17 5.66 -26.98
C LEU A 327 -9.43 5.10 -28.20
N GLU A 328 -8.34 4.37 -28.01
CA GLU A 328 -7.55 3.71 -29.08
C GLU A 328 -8.32 2.62 -29.86
N ARG A 329 -9.57 2.33 -29.47
CA ARG A 329 -10.47 1.49 -30.29
C ARG A 329 -11.15 2.25 -31.42
N LYS A 330 -11.28 3.60 -31.28
CA LYS A 330 -12.00 4.47 -32.22
C LYS A 330 -11.12 5.48 -32.90
N TYR A 331 -10.04 5.93 -32.24
CA TYR A 331 -9.16 7.01 -32.68
C TYR A 331 -7.73 6.51 -32.81
N ALA A 332 -6.96 7.08 -33.73
CA ALA A 332 -5.51 6.87 -33.76
C ALA A 332 -4.85 7.52 -32.50
N HIS A 333 -3.73 6.97 -32.06
CA HIS A 333 -3.04 7.44 -30.85
C HIS A 333 -2.68 8.93 -30.91
N GLU A 334 -2.28 9.40 -32.13
CA GLU A 334 -1.88 10.79 -32.39
C GLU A 334 -3.05 11.77 -32.33
N GLU A 335 -4.29 11.29 -32.50
CA GLU A 335 -5.51 12.10 -32.46
C GLU A 335 -6.00 12.34 -31.04
N ILE A 336 -5.51 11.55 -30.07
CA ILE A 336 -5.96 11.62 -28.68
C ILE A 336 -5.21 12.71 -27.94
N ASN A 337 -5.95 13.71 -27.44
CA ASN A 337 -5.36 14.74 -26.58
C ASN A 337 -5.06 14.18 -25.18
N THR A 338 -3.84 13.68 -25.00
CA THR A 338 -3.39 13.07 -23.74
C THR A 338 -3.36 14.03 -22.56
N GLU A 339 -3.18 15.35 -22.81
CA GLU A 339 -3.22 16.37 -21.77
C GLU A 339 -4.65 16.54 -21.22
N LEU A 340 -5.64 16.57 -22.12
CA LEU A 340 -7.05 16.62 -21.73
C LEU A 340 -7.44 15.37 -20.92
N VAL A 341 -7.02 14.19 -21.37
CA VAL A 341 -7.26 12.92 -20.63
C VAL A 341 -6.66 13.01 -19.22
N ASN A 342 -5.45 13.53 -19.08
CA ASN A 342 -4.82 13.70 -17.76
C ASN A 342 -5.57 14.68 -16.84
N LYS A 343 -6.07 15.80 -17.39
CA LYS A 343 -6.86 16.79 -16.64
C LYS A 343 -8.19 16.20 -16.18
N LEU A 344 -8.92 15.55 -17.10
CA LEU A 344 -10.19 14.90 -16.78
C LEU A 344 -10.04 13.77 -15.75
N THR A 345 -8.98 12.98 -15.86
CA THR A 345 -8.64 11.94 -14.87
C THR A 345 -8.42 12.56 -13.49
N THR A 346 -7.69 13.66 -13.38
CA THR A 346 -7.45 14.32 -12.08
C THR A 346 -8.75 14.84 -11.47
N VAL A 347 -9.62 15.48 -12.26
CA VAL A 347 -10.94 15.94 -11.79
C VAL A 347 -11.80 14.76 -11.34
N PHE A 348 -11.82 13.67 -12.10
CA PHE A 348 -12.53 12.44 -11.75
C PHE A 348 -12.07 11.85 -10.41
N ILE A 349 -10.75 11.80 -10.16
CA ILE A 349 -10.17 11.33 -8.90
C ILE A 349 -10.64 12.21 -7.72
N ILE A 350 -10.61 13.55 -7.90
CA ILE A 350 -11.08 14.50 -6.88
C ILE A 350 -12.56 14.24 -6.54
N LEU A 351 -13.40 14.07 -7.57
CA LEU A 351 -14.83 13.82 -7.36
C LEU A 351 -15.08 12.49 -6.61
N ILE A 352 -14.39 11.42 -7.00
CA ILE A 352 -14.49 10.12 -6.29
C ILE A 352 -14.01 10.27 -4.84
N ALA A 353 -12.85 10.86 -4.62
CA ALA A 353 -12.29 11.06 -3.29
C ALA A 353 -13.24 11.89 -2.39
N TRP A 354 -13.81 12.94 -2.95
CA TRP A 354 -14.78 13.80 -2.25
C TRP A 354 -16.09 13.08 -1.94
N THR A 355 -16.56 12.18 -2.80
CA THR A 355 -17.76 11.38 -2.56
C THR A 355 -17.64 10.56 -1.26
N ALA A 356 -16.46 10.01 -0.94
CA ALA A 356 -16.23 9.30 0.31
C ALA A 356 -16.48 10.19 1.54
N VAL A 357 -15.98 11.42 1.49
CA VAL A 357 -16.12 12.39 2.57
C VAL A 357 -17.57 12.83 2.69
N ALA A 358 -18.22 13.15 1.55
CA ALA A 358 -19.60 13.60 1.53
C ALA A 358 -20.58 12.56 2.06
N LEU A 359 -20.33 11.26 1.81
CA LEU A 359 -21.19 10.15 2.25
C LEU A 359 -20.74 9.52 3.57
N ASN A 360 -19.61 9.95 4.14
CA ASN A 360 -19.02 9.41 5.37
C ASN A 360 -19.01 7.86 5.38
N LEU A 361 -18.42 7.26 4.34
CA LEU A 361 -18.48 5.82 4.11
C LEU A 361 -17.73 5.01 5.20
N PRO A 362 -18.20 3.81 5.57
CA PRO A 362 -17.54 2.96 6.57
C PRO A 362 -16.27 2.31 5.98
N ILE A 363 -15.12 2.96 6.15
CA ILE A 363 -13.86 2.65 5.46
C ILE A 363 -13.32 1.25 5.74
N LEU A 364 -13.34 0.84 7.01
CA LEU A 364 -12.73 -0.41 7.45
C LEU A 364 -13.38 -1.65 6.83
N SER A 365 -14.67 -1.56 6.50
CA SER A 365 -15.40 -2.65 5.85
C SER A 365 -14.93 -2.89 4.41
N PHE A 366 -14.38 -1.89 3.74
CA PHE A 366 -13.95 -2.02 2.34
C PHE A 366 -12.55 -2.64 2.19
N THR A 367 -11.72 -2.61 3.23
CA THR A 367 -10.36 -3.14 3.16
C THR A 367 -10.34 -4.65 2.94
N SER A 368 -11.30 -5.39 3.51
CA SER A 368 -11.44 -6.84 3.30
C SER A 368 -11.80 -7.20 1.86
N ILE A 369 -12.53 -6.33 1.14
CA ILE A 369 -12.85 -6.52 -0.28
C ILE A 369 -11.60 -6.42 -1.16
N CYS A 370 -10.59 -5.67 -0.74
CA CYS A 370 -9.32 -5.56 -1.47
C CYS A 370 -8.50 -6.87 -1.45
N SER A 371 -8.68 -7.74 -0.46
CA SER A 371 -7.89 -8.97 -0.33
C SER A 371 -7.99 -9.89 -1.55
N PRO A 372 -9.18 -10.28 -2.05
CA PRO A 372 -9.29 -11.03 -3.30
C PRO A 372 -8.68 -10.32 -4.51
N ILE A 373 -8.80 -8.99 -4.58
CA ILE A 373 -8.25 -8.22 -5.68
C ILE A 373 -6.72 -8.26 -5.66
N PHE A 374 -6.10 -8.13 -4.48
CA PHE A 374 -4.65 -8.33 -4.30
C PHE A 374 -4.24 -9.75 -4.70
N GLY A 375 -5.01 -10.76 -4.30
CA GLY A 375 -4.78 -12.14 -4.68
C GLY A 375 -4.80 -12.32 -6.21
N ILE A 376 -5.78 -11.77 -6.89
CA ILE A 376 -5.90 -11.88 -8.34
C ILE A 376 -4.83 -11.05 -9.05
N VAL A 377 -4.78 -9.73 -8.82
CA VAL A 377 -3.93 -8.78 -9.55
C VAL A 377 -2.45 -8.95 -9.19
N GLY A 378 -2.14 -9.15 -7.92
CA GLY A 378 -0.76 -9.23 -7.42
C GLY A 378 -0.15 -10.62 -7.52
N CYS A 379 -0.95 -11.69 -7.39
CA CYS A 379 -0.47 -13.06 -7.31
C CYS A 379 -0.86 -13.90 -8.54
N LEU A 380 -2.17 -14.12 -8.74
CA LEU A 380 -2.65 -15.10 -9.71
C LEU A 380 -2.39 -14.67 -11.16
N ILE A 381 -2.60 -13.41 -11.50
CA ILE A 381 -2.37 -12.91 -12.86
C ILE A 381 -0.88 -12.92 -13.22
N PRO A 382 0.05 -12.38 -12.43
CA PRO A 382 1.49 -12.51 -12.72
C PRO A 382 1.93 -13.97 -12.84
N ALA A 383 1.47 -14.84 -11.95
CA ALA A 383 1.77 -16.27 -12.03
C ALA A 383 1.20 -16.90 -13.34
N TYR A 384 -0.05 -16.61 -13.69
CA TYR A 384 -0.65 -17.07 -14.96
C TYR A 384 0.15 -16.61 -16.18
N LEU A 385 0.58 -15.33 -16.21
CA LEU A 385 1.37 -14.77 -17.31
C LEU A 385 2.70 -15.52 -17.47
N VAL A 386 3.35 -15.88 -16.37
CA VAL A 386 4.61 -16.66 -16.39
C VAL A 386 4.45 -18.01 -17.10
N TYR A 387 3.28 -18.65 -16.99
CA TYR A 387 3.01 -19.92 -17.68
C TYR A 387 2.50 -19.72 -19.11
N LYS A 388 1.78 -18.65 -19.38
CA LYS A 388 1.13 -18.39 -20.67
C LYS A 388 2.06 -17.72 -21.69
N VAL A 389 2.95 -16.82 -21.23
CA VAL A 389 3.76 -15.96 -22.09
C VAL A 389 5.19 -16.52 -22.19
N PRO A 390 5.67 -16.93 -23.39
CA PRO A 390 6.98 -17.55 -23.53
C PRO A 390 8.16 -16.72 -22.99
N THR A 391 8.14 -15.40 -23.17
CA THR A 391 9.20 -14.49 -22.69
C THR A 391 9.28 -14.43 -21.16
N LEU A 392 8.20 -14.78 -20.46
CA LEU A 392 8.14 -14.80 -18.99
C LEU A 392 8.45 -16.19 -18.41
N ASN A 393 8.59 -17.24 -19.24
CA ASN A 393 8.86 -18.61 -18.78
C ASN A 393 10.13 -18.72 -17.91
N LYS A 394 11.09 -17.81 -18.08
CA LYS A 394 12.32 -17.74 -17.29
C LYS A 394 12.07 -17.47 -15.79
N TYR A 395 10.87 -17.03 -15.43
CA TYR A 395 10.46 -16.78 -14.04
C TYR A 395 9.69 -17.95 -13.40
N LYS A 396 9.51 -19.08 -14.12
CA LYS A 396 8.94 -20.29 -13.56
C LYS A 396 9.85 -20.86 -12.48
N GLY A 397 9.26 -21.29 -11.37
CA GLY A 397 10.01 -21.90 -10.27
C GLY A 397 9.12 -22.22 -9.08
N THR A 398 9.69 -22.80 -8.03
CA THR A 398 8.98 -23.13 -6.78
C THR A 398 8.33 -21.92 -6.12
N ALA A 399 8.95 -20.73 -6.24
CA ALA A 399 8.40 -19.47 -5.77
C ALA A 399 7.02 -19.16 -6.39
N THR A 400 6.78 -19.55 -7.65
CA THR A 400 5.50 -19.31 -8.33
C THR A 400 4.36 -20.10 -7.67
N TYR A 401 4.62 -21.31 -7.16
CA TYR A 401 3.60 -22.07 -6.43
C TYR A 401 3.23 -21.41 -5.10
N LEU A 402 4.21 -20.87 -4.37
CA LEU A 402 3.93 -20.13 -3.14
C LEU A 402 3.08 -18.87 -3.44
N ILE A 403 3.37 -18.16 -4.53
CA ILE A 403 2.59 -17.01 -4.98
C ILE A 403 1.14 -17.43 -5.30
N ILE A 404 0.95 -18.55 -6.04
CA ILE A 404 -0.39 -19.05 -6.38
C ILE A 404 -1.17 -19.42 -5.12
N ILE A 405 -0.56 -20.17 -4.20
CA ILE A 405 -1.19 -20.58 -2.93
C ILE A 405 -1.60 -19.32 -2.14
N THR A 406 -0.71 -18.35 -2.02
CA THR A 406 -1.03 -17.10 -1.31
C THR A 406 -2.15 -16.33 -2.01
N GLY A 407 -2.16 -16.26 -3.33
CA GLY A 407 -3.25 -15.65 -4.08
C GLY A 407 -4.60 -16.31 -3.82
N ILE A 408 -4.65 -17.63 -3.77
CA ILE A 408 -5.85 -18.41 -3.43
C ILE A 408 -6.27 -18.13 -1.98
N LEU A 409 -5.33 -18.15 -1.02
CA LEU A 409 -5.61 -17.85 0.39
C LEU A 409 -6.18 -16.43 0.57
N LEU A 410 -5.66 -15.43 -0.16
CA LEU A 410 -6.18 -14.08 -0.15
C LEU A 410 -7.61 -13.98 -0.71
N CYS A 411 -7.93 -14.78 -1.73
CA CYS A 411 -9.29 -14.84 -2.27
C CYS A 411 -10.29 -15.50 -1.31
N ILE A 412 -9.84 -16.51 -0.54
CA ILE A 412 -10.69 -17.28 0.37
C ILE A 412 -10.80 -16.63 1.75
N SER A 413 -9.77 -15.89 2.18
CA SER A 413 -9.68 -15.30 3.54
C SER A 413 -10.94 -14.53 3.97
N PRO A 414 -11.57 -13.66 3.16
CA PRO A 414 -12.81 -12.99 3.56
C PRO A 414 -13.97 -13.97 3.79
N LEU A 415 -14.04 -15.06 3.02
CA LEU A 415 -15.08 -16.08 3.17
C LEU A 415 -14.94 -16.83 4.49
N LEU A 416 -13.70 -17.15 4.89
CA LEU A 416 -13.41 -17.83 6.16
C LEU A 416 -13.74 -16.97 7.39
N ALA A 417 -13.76 -15.65 7.23
CA ALA A 417 -14.14 -14.74 8.30
C ALA A 417 -15.65 -14.78 8.63
N PHE A 418 -16.49 -15.24 7.69
CA PHE A 418 -17.93 -15.42 7.87
C PHE A 418 -18.33 -16.83 8.35
N LEU A 419 -17.43 -17.80 8.31
CA LEU A 419 -17.59 -19.16 8.81
C LEU A 419 -17.03 -19.29 10.24
#